data_3d7437e7e80274f574fe0c2d75cc8ae4
#
_entry.id   3d7437e7e80274f574fe0c2d75cc8ae4
#
_cell.length_a   1.000
_cell.length_b   1.000
_cell.length_c   1.000
_cell.angle_alpha   90.00
_cell.angle_beta   90.00
_cell.angle_gamma   90.00
#
_symmetry.space_group_name_H-M   'P 1'
#
loop_
_entity.id
_entity.type
_entity.pdbx_description
1 polymer ?
#
loop_
_entity_poly.entity_id
_entity_poly.type
_entity_poly.pdbx_seq_one_letter_code
_entity_poly.pdbx_strand_id
1 'polypeptide(L)'
;MTDSRQWNSGHMPSRRALLLGTTALTTLGVTSWYSASSTTRSVAPDGAVIVERRYSRYRGGDVEVAYKLPRRPPPLGLPMVLLLHGRNGNARWAGPPGLVSELADVVHAGRVPPFGFVAVDGGNSYWHEHRRGDDPMGMLLEEIPAWLRERGLGDRRGLPFAVAGTSMGGFGALLYARRRSERRQPVRAIAAIAPAFMSWRRMRQRDAWRSMAEWHSMDPLANVAATRGIPTGIWCGTDDPFIEGARAFIRRADPEVADIDPGRHNGAYFRTTVPGLLRFLGRYAPGRAQRRT
;
A
#
# COMPACT_ATOMS: atom_id res chain seq x y z
N MET A 1 -53.63 -28.76 11.69
CA MET A 1 -54.19 -28.63 10.34
C MET A 1 -52.98 -28.48 9.46
N THR A 2 -52.32 -29.61 9.01
CA THR A 2 -52.58 -30.38 7.77
C THR A 2 -52.37 -29.48 6.54
N ASP A 3 -51.47 -29.69 5.60
CA ASP A 3 -51.14 -30.89 4.89
C ASP A 3 -49.89 -30.65 4.00
N SER A 4 -48.88 -31.37 4.01
CA SER A 4 -48.21 -32.33 3.21
C SER A 4 -48.60 -32.45 1.71
N ARG A 5 -47.65 -32.59 0.83
CA ARG A 5 -47.43 -33.60 -0.27
C ARG A 5 -46.31 -33.15 -1.16
N GLN A 6 -45.17 -33.79 -1.19
CA GLN A 6 -44.76 -35.09 -1.76
C GLN A 6 -44.75 -35.18 -3.30
N TRP A 7 -43.56 -35.42 -3.80
CA TRP A 7 -43.09 -36.39 -4.81
C TRP A 7 -43.47 -36.23 -6.28
N ASN A 8 -42.52 -36.24 -7.20
CA ASN A 8 -42.23 -37.45 -7.98
C ASN A 8 -40.96 -37.36 -8.85
N SER A 9 -40.29 -38.44 -8.86
CA SER A 9 -39.12 -38.95 -9.56
C SER A 9 -39.38 -39.40 -11.02
N GLY A 10 -38.33 -39.56 -11.80
CA GLY A 10 -38.23 -40.50 -12.92
C GLY A 10 -37.84 -39.82 -14.24
N HIS A 11 -36.92 -40.16 -15.06
CA HIS A 11 -36.36 -41.44 -15.53
C HIS A 11 -35.23 -41.12 -16.50
N MET A 12 -34.10 -41.81 -16.43
CA MET A 12 -33.20 -42.06 -17.57
C MET A 12 -33.79 -43.13 -18.52
N PRO A 13 -33.40 -43.16 -19.79
CA PRO A 13 -32.66 -44.32 -20.27
C PRO A 13 -31.53 -44.01 -21.28
N SER A 14 -30.37 -44.57 -21.09
CA SER A 14 -29.63 -45.70 -21.67
C SER A 14 -29.37 -45.71 -23.18
N ARG A 15 -28.09 -45.73 -23.50
CA ARG A 15 -27.26 -46.43 -24.49
C ARG A 15 -27.94 -47.02 -25.75
N ARG A 16 -27.33 -46.75 -26.90
CA ARG A 16 -26.89 -47.80 -27.86
C ARG A 16 -25.95 -47.22 -28.94
N ALA A 17 -24.87 -47.94 -29.14
CA ALA A 17 -23.86 -47.80 -30.17
C ALA A 17 -24.36 -48.44 -31.50
N LEU A 18 -23.85 -48.00 -32.63
CA LEU A 18 -23.61 -48.83 -33.81
C LEU A 18 -22.54 -48.26 -34.75
N LEU A 19 -21.78 -49.17 -35.29
CA LEU A 19 -20.53 -49.09 -36.03
C LEU A 19 -20.71 -48.88 -37.56
N LEU A 20 -19.58 -48.51 -38.20
CA LEU A 20 -19.07 -48.87 -39.52
C LEU A 20 -19.37 -47.94 -40.71
N GLY A 21 -18.28 -47.59 -41.40
CA GLY A 21 -18.25 -47.11 -42.77
C GLY A 21 -16.91 -46.48 -43.17
N THR A 22 -15.95 -47.30 -43.56
CA THR A 22 -14.67 -46.90 -44.18
C THR A 22 -14.89 -46.43 -45.62
N THR A 23 -14.31 -45.27 -46.00
CA THR A 23 -13.84 -45.04 -47.40
C THR A 23 -12.64 -44.08 -47.36
N ALA A 24 -11.53 -44.57 -47.87
CA ALA A 24 -10.30 -43.83 -48.10
C ALA A 24 -10.46 -42.98 -49.41
N LEU A 25 -10.08 -41.71 -49.34
CA LEU A 25 -9.73 -40.88 -50.48
C LEU A 25 -8.48 -40.09 -50.17
N THR A 26 -7.41 -40.47 -50.86
CA THR A 26 -6.13 -39.75 -50.89
C THR A 26 -6.28 -38.47 -51.70
N THR A 27 -6.03 -37.32 -51.08
CA THR A 27 -5.73 -36.09 -51.81
C THR A 27 -4.48 -35.43 -51.19
N LEU A 28 -3.48 -35.27 -52.03
CA LEU A 28 -2.29 -34.47 -51.79
C LEU A 28 -2.70 -33.02 -51.50
N GLY A 29 -2.42 -32.53 -50.32
CA GLY A 29 -2.70 -31.16 -49.88
C GLY A 29 -1.51 -30.54 -49.19
N VAL A 30 -0.97 -29.52 -49.77
CA VAL A 30 0.10 -28.63 -49.41
C VAL A 30 0.10 -28.33 -47.89
N THR A 31 1.17 -28.72 -47.16
CA THR A 31 1.36 -28.37 -45.77
C THR A 31 1.79 -26.91 -45.69
N SER A 32 0.83 -26.02 -45.43
CA SER A 32 1.08 -24.64 -45.01
C SER A 32 1.49 -24.69 -43.56
N TRP A 33 2.77 -24.41 -43.28
CA TRP A 33 3.29 -24.24 -41.95
C TRP A 33 2.80 -22.90 -41.37
N TYR A 34 1.61 -22.89 -40.79
CA TYR A 34 1.23 -21.83 -39.87
C TYR A 34 2.00 -22.04 -38.58
N SER A 35 3.13 -21.35 -38.41
CA SER A 35 3.73 -21.12 -37.12
C SER A 35 2.77 -20.25 -36.30
N ALA A 36 1.88 -20.87 -35.56
CA ALA A 36 1.15 -20.21 -34.50
C ALA A 36 2.19 -19.84 -33.43
N SER A 37 2.72 -18.62 -33.50
CA SER A 37 3.42 -18.01 -32.38
C SER A 37 2.41 -17.88 -31.24
N SER A 38 2.34 -18.90 -30.38
CA SER A 38 1.68 -18.83 -29.11
C SER A 38 2.47 -17.81 -28.26
N THR A 39 2.08 -16.55 -28.34
CA THR A 39 2.43 -15.55 -27.35
C THR A 39 1.82 -16.04 -26.03
N THR A 40 2.57 -16.81 -25.28
CA THR A 40 2.28 -17.12 -23.88
C THR A 40 2.28 -15.76 -23.19
N ARG A 41 1.08 -15.19 -22.97
CA ARG A 41 0.90 -14.01 -22.15
C ARG A 41 1.36 -14.44 -20.75
N SER A 42 2.57 -14.04 -20.36
CA SER A 42 3.05 -14.28 -19.00
C SER A 42 2.06 -13.60 -18.06
N VAL A 43 1.32 -14.40 -17.31
CA VAL A 43 0.44 -13.88 -16.26
C VAL A 43 1.35 -13.33 -15.17
N ALA A 44 1.14 -12.07 -14.80
CA ALA A 44 1.89 -11.47 -13.70
C ALA A 44 1.69 -12.33 -12.44
N PRO A 45 2.75 -12.64 -11.69
CA PRO A 45 2.58 -13.35 -10.43
C PRO A 45 1.75 -12.48 -9.50
N ASP A 46 0.72 -13.07 -8.89
CA ASP A 46 -0.10 -12.38 -7.90
C ASP A 46 0.79 -11.79 -6.81
N GLY A 47 0.60 -10.51 -6.52
CA GLY A 47 1.26 -9.87 -5.39
C GLY A 47 0.91 -10.59 -4.08
N ALA A 48 1.83 -10.59 -3.12
CA ALA A 48 1.68 -11.32 -1.88
C ALA A 48 1.54 -10.40 -0.67
N VAL A 49 0.62 -10.74 0.24
CA VAL A 49 0.54 -10.14 1.58
C VAL A 49 0.92 -11.21 2.60
N ILE A 50 1.99 -10.95 3.36
CA ILE A 50 2.41 -11.79 4.48
C ILE A 50 2.10 -11.01 5.74
N VAL A 51 1.34 -11.60 6.66
CA VAL A 51 1.03 -11.00 7.96
C VAL A 51 1.62 -11.84 9.06
N GLU A 52 2.26 -11.19 10.00
CA GLU A 52 2.79 -11.81 11.21
C GLU A 52 2.48 -10.97 12.43
N ARG A 53 2.48 -11.61 13.59
CA ARG A 53 2.35 -10.95 14.88
C ARG A 53 3.74 -10.76 15.48
N ARG A 54 4.00 -9.55 15.98
CA ARG A 54 5.24 -9.17 16.64
C ARG A 54 4.95 -8.47 17.96
N TYR A 55 5.70 -8.78 19.00
CA TYR A 55 5.68 -7.98 20.20
C TYR A 55 6.45 -6.69 19.97
N SER A 56 5.81 -5.56 20.26
CA SER A 56 6.44 -4.24 20.23
C SER A 56 6.62 -3.71 21.65
N ARG A 57 7.86 -3.45 22.03
CA ARG A 57 8.15 -2.79 23.31
C ARG A 57 7.69 -1.34 23.35
N TYR A 58 7.68 -0.67 22.21
CA TYR A 58 7.18 0.70 22.07
C TYR A 58 5.66 0.78 22.21
N ARG A 59 4.94 -0.28 21.81
CA ARG A 59 3.48 -0.37 21.96
C ARG A 59 3.05 -1.07 23.25
N GLY A 60 3.99 -1.69 23.95
CA GLY A 60 3.70 -2.49 25.14
C GLY A 60 2.81 -3.71 24.89
N GLY A 61 2.82 -4.26 23.67
CA GLY A 61 1.95 -5.37 23.27
C GLY A 61 2.22 -5.89 21.87
N ASP A 62 1.43 -6.90 21.50
CA ASP A 62 1.49 -7.49 20.18
C ASP A 62 0.86 -6.58 19.11
N VAL A 63 1.51 -6.48 17.96
CA VAL A 63 1.03 -5.78 16.76
C VAL A 63 1.08 -6.71 15.55
N GLU A 64 0.17 -6.51 14.60
CA GLU A 64 0.32 -7.12 13.30
C GLU A 64 1.25 -6.31 12.41
N VAL A 65 2.10 -7.02 11.68
CA VAL A 65 2.98 -6.47 10.64
C VAL A 65 2.62 -7.12 9.32
N ALA A 66 2.33 -6.33 8.31
CA ALA A 66 1.97 -6.80 6.98
C ALA A 66 3.04 -6.40 5.97
N TYR A 67 3.65 -7.38 5.31
CA TYR A 67 4.56 -7.18 4.18
C TYR A 67 3.77 -7.38 2.89
N LYS A 68 3.68 -6.34 2.06
CA LYS A 68 2.98 -6.34 0.78
C LYS A 68 4.03 -6.34 -0.33
N LEU A 69 4.12 -7.44 -1.05
CA LEU A 69 5.23 -7.76 -1.93
C LEU A 69 4.76 -7.90 -3.38
N PRO A 70 5.54 -7.47 -4.38
CA PRO A 70 5.18 -7.63 -5.79
C PRO A 70 5.24 -9.09 -6.25
N ARG A 71 5.94 -9.97 -5.50
CA ARG A 71 6.04 -11.42 -5.77
C ARG A 71 6.51 -12.22 -4.56
N ARG A 72 6.38 -13.54 -4.60
CA ARG A 72 6.98 -14.49 -3.64
C ARG A 72 7.90 -15.48 -4.38
N PRO A 73 9.07 -15.81 -3.81
CA PRO A 73 9.75 -15.12 -2.73
C PRO A 73 10.22 -13.72 -3.16
N PRO A 74 10.33 -12.75 -2.23
CA PRO A 74 10.91 -11.46 -2.55
C PRO A 74 12.42 -11.60 -2.79
N PRO A 75 13.04 -10.75 -3.63
CA PRO A 75 14.49 -10.71 -3.73
C PRO A 75 15.10 -10.18 -2.44
N LEU A 76 16.29 -10.68 -2.07
CA LEU A 76 17.05 -10.14 -0.95
C LEU A 76 17.31 -8.64 -1.14
N GLY A 77 17.20 -7.90 -0.05
CA GLY A 77 17.38 -6.45 -0.07
C GLY A 77 16.28 -5.71 -0.82
N LEU A 78 15.07 -6.31 -0.99
CA LEU A 78 13.96 -5.61 -1.64
C LEU A 78 13.69 -4.29 -0.93
N PRO A 79 13.80 -3.13 -1.61
CA PRO A 79 13.49 -1.84 -1.01
C PRO A 79 12.06 -1.79 -0.48
N MET A 80 11.87 -1.20 0.70
CA MET A 80 10.56 -1.15 1.34
C MET A 80 10.09 0.28 1.54
N VAL A 81 8.80 0.50 1.34
CA VAL A 81 8.07 1.72 1.70
C VAL A 81 7.32 1.45 3.00
N LEU A 82 7.41 2.34 3.98
CA LEU A 82 6.56 2.30 5.16
C LEU A 82 5.16 2.78 4.78
N LEU A 83 4.13 1.98 5.06
CA LEU A 83 2.75 2.26 4.68
C LEU A 83 1.87 2.41 5.92
N LEU A 84 1.36 3.60 6.15
CA LEU A 84 0.63 3.96 7.34
C LEU A 84 -0.89 3.96 7.10
N HIS A 85 -1.62 3.21 7.93
CA HIS A 85 -3.08 3.12 7.83
C HIS A 85 -3.79 4.37 8.34
N GLY A 86 -5.02 4.58 7.87
CA GLY A 86 -5.92 5.60 8.36
C GLY A 86 -6.51 5.27 9.74
N ARG A 87 -7.25 6.20 10.33
CA ARG A 87 -7.94 5.99 11.61
C ARG A 87 -8.90 4.79 11.51
N ASN A 88 -8.93 3.96 12.54
CA ASN A 88 -9.65 2.68 12.62
C ASN A 88 -9.19 1.62 11.58
N GLY A 89 -8.06 1.86 10.92
CA GLY A 89 -7.43 0.88 10.06
C GLY A 89 -6.48 -0.04 10.82
N ASN A 90 -5.81 -0.91 10.07
CA ASN A 90 -4.81 -1.85 10.59
C ASN A 90 -3.76 -2.16 9.51
N ALA A 91 -2.76 -2.96 9.85
CA ALA A 91 -1.67 -3.35 8.94
C ALA A 91 -2.18 -4.07 7.69
N ARG A 92 -3.14 -4.99 7.82
CA ARG A 92 -3.66 -5.81 6.71
C ARG A 92 -4.28 -4.94 5.62
N TRP A 93 -5.06 -3.95 6.02
CA TRP A 93 -5.85 -3.09 5.13
C TRP A 93 -5.20 -1.73 4.89
N ALA A 94 -3.95 -1.54 5.34
CA ALA A 94 -3.21 -0.32 5.04
C ALA A 94 -3.03 -0.12 3.53
N GLY A 95 -3.21 1.12 3.09
CA GLY A 95 -3.11 1.54 1.69
C GLY A 95 -4.41 1.47 0.91
N PRO A 96 -4.41 2.03 -0.30
CA PRO A 96 -5.55 1.99 -1.21
C PRO A 96 -5.94 0.59 -1.64
N PRO A 97 -7.23 0.32 -1.90
CA PRO A 97 -7.66 -0.94 -2.52
C PRO A 97 -6.95 -1.18 -3.86
N GLY A 98 -6.54 -2.43 -4.12
CA GLY A 98 -5.85 -2.81 -5.36
C GLY A 98 -4.35 -2.51 -5.39
N LEU A 99 -3.77 -1.93 -4.32
CA LEU A 99 -2.36 -1.55 -4.28
C LEU A 99 -1.41 -2.72 -4.59
N VAL A 100 -1.65 -3.89 -4.02
CA VAL A 100 -0.74 -5.04 -4.13
C VAL A 100 -0.78 -5.66 -5.53
N SER A 101 -1.97 -5.82 -6.12
CA SER A 101 -2.12 -6.33 -7.49
C SER A 101 -1.48 -5.38 -8.49
N GLU A 102 -1.78 -4.08 -8.41
CA GLU A 102 -1.19 -3.09 -9.31
C GLU A 102 0.34 -3.00 -9.15
N LEU A 103 0.87 -3.12 -7.91
CA LEU A 103 2.32 -3.18 -7.68
C LEU A 103 2.94 -4.38 -8.40
N ALA A 104 2.32 -5.57 -8.29
CA ALA A 104 2.80 -6.76 -8.99
C ALA A 104 2.82 -6.56 -10.50
N ASP A 105 1.75 -6.00 -11.06
CA ASP A 105 1.61 -5.73 -12.49
C ASP A 105 2.65 -4.74 -13.01
N VAL A 106 2.83 -3.60 -12.33
CA VAL A 106 3.79 -2.57 -12.79
C VAL A 106 5.24 -3.02 -12.64
N VAL A 107 5.56 -3.82 -11.61
CA VAL A 107 6.89 -4.40 -11.41
C VAL A 107 7.15 -5.50 -12.44
N HIS A 108 6.18 -6.40 -12.68
CA HIS A 108 6.30 -7.44 -13.70
C HIS A 108 6.50 -6.86 -15.09
N ALA A 109 5.75 -5.82 -15.43
CA ALA A 109 5.87 -5.11 -16.70
C ALA A 109 7.15 -4.24 -16.81
N GLY A 110 8.00 -4.18 -15.78
CA GLY A 110 9.20 -3.34 -15.76
C GLY A 110 8.94 -1.84 -15.76
N ARG A 111 7.70 -1.42 -15.47
CA ARG A 111 7.31 0.01 -15.46
C ARG A 111 7.85 0.77 -14.25
N VAL A 112 8.13 0.05 -13.16
CA VAL A 112 8.81 0.57 -11.97
C VAL A 112 9.85 -0.43 -11.47
N PRO A 113 10.93 0.01 -10.81
CA PRO A 113 11.84 -0.89 -10.11
C PRO A 113 11.11 -1.69 -9.04
N PRO A 114 11.54 -2.93 -8.71
CA PRO A 114 10.89 -3.72 -7.67
C PRO A 114 11.09 -3.11 -6.28
N PHE A 115 9.98 -2.92 -5.57
CA PHE A 115 9.91 -2.55 -4.15
C PHE A 115 8.68 -3.18 -3.51
N GLY A 116 8.59 -3.14 -2.18
CA GLY A 116 7.44 -3.61 -1.42
C GLY A 116 6.99 -2.58 -0.39
N PHE A 117 5.92 -2.92 0.35
CA PHE A 117 5.45 -2.12 1.47
C PHE A 117 5.49 -2.92 2.77
N VAL A 118 5.81 -2.23 3.86
CA VAL A 118 5.62 -2.72 5.22
C VAL A 118 4.61 -1.85 5.92
N ALA A 119 3.60 -2.46 6.51
CA ALA A 119 2.59 -1.79 7.32
C ALA A 119 2.52 -2.43 8.71
N VAL A 120 2.10 -1.68 9.72
CA VAL A 120 1.99 -2.13 11.09
C VAL A 120 0.78 -1.52 11.77
N ASP A 121 0.24 -2.17 12.79
CA ASP A 121 -0.83 -1.60 13.60
C ASP A 121 -0.32 -0.43 14.46
N GLY A 122 -0.82 0.75 14.17
CA GLY A 122 -0.40 1.99 14.84
C GLY A 122 -1.45 2.58 15.79
N GLY A 123 -2.63 1.94 15.91
CA GLY A 123 -3.74 2.50 16.70
C GLY A 123 -4.31 3.78 16.10
N ASN A 124 -4.86 4.65 16.94
CA ASN A 124 -5.59 5.85 16.50
C ASN A 124 -4.98 7.17 17.00
N SER A 125 -3.74 7.15 17.49
CA SER A 125 -3.04 8.29 18.09
C SER A 125 -2.31 9.19 17.09
N TYR A 126 -2.64 9.16 15.80
CA TYR A 126 -1.94 9.94 14.76
C TYR A 126 -0.44 9.68 14.69
N TRP A 127 -0.06 8.44 15.02
CA TRP A 127 1.31 7.93 14.94
C TRP A 127 2.32 8.60 15.90
N HIS A 128 1.83 9.07 17.06
CA HIS A 128 2.68 9.59 18.14
C HIS A 128 2.30 9.00 19.50
N GLU A 129 3.17 9.14 20.49
CA GLU A 129 2.91 8.70 21.85
C GLU A 129 1.85 9.60 22.53
N HIS A 130 0.60 9.17 22.46
CA HIS A 130 -0.51 9.83 23.17
C HIS A 130 -0.61 9.36 24.64
N ARG A 131 -0.42 8.07 24.86
CA ARG A 131 -0.41 7.44 26.20
C ARG A 131 0.99 6.97 26.50
N ARG A 132 1.45 7.20 27.72
CA ARG A 132 2.79 6.77 28.15
C ARG A 132 2.96 5.26 27.94
N GLY A 133 4.02 4.87 27.25
CA GLY A 133 4.32 3.47 26.95
C GLY A 133 3.56 2.90 25.76
N ASP A 134 2.84 3.73 25.00
CA ASP A 134 2.21 3.38 23.71
C ASP A 134 2.70 4.36 22.64
N ASP A 135 3.95 4.15 22.17
CA ASP A 135 4.63 5.01 21.19
C ASP A 135 4.72 4.36 19.81
N PRO A 136 3.72 4.56 18.94
CA PRO A 136 3.80 4.04 17.59
C PRO A 136 4.93 4.66 16.75
N MET A 137 5.35 5.90 17.03
CA MET A 137 6.46 6.51 16.31
C MET A 137 7.80 5.86 16.67
N GLY A 138 8.04 5.56 17.94
CA GLY A 138 9.19 4.80 18.39
C GLY A 138 9.27 3.41 17.74
N MET A 139 8.14 2.71 17.66
CA MET A 139 8.04 1.44 16.93
C MET A 139 8.44 1.60 15.46
N LEU A 140 7.94 2.61 14.76
CA LEU A 140 8.26 2.85 13.34
C LEU A 140 9.73 3.15 13.12
N LEU A 141 10.36 3.89 14.04
CA LEU A 141 11.73 4.37 13.90
C LEU A 141 12.78 3.31 14.30
N GLU A 142 12.46 2.44 15.24
CA GLU A 142 13.42 1.51 15.84
C GLU A 142 13.12 0.04 15.53
N GLU A 143 11.86 -0.39 15.59
CA GLU A 143 11.52 -1.81 15.44
C GLU A 143 11.28 -2.22 13.99
N ILE A 144 10.63 -1.39 13.19
CA ILE A 144 10.43 -1.69 11.77
C ILE A 144 11.77 -1.94 11.06
N PRO A 145 12.84 -1.14 11.23
CA PRO A 145 14.12 -1.43 10.62
C PRO A 145 14.72 -2.77 11.06
N ALA A 146 14.58 -3.14 12.33
CA ALA A 146 15.04 -4.42 12.84
C ALA A 146 14.29 -5.59 12.20
N TRP A 147 12.95 -5.52 12.15
CA TRP A 147 12.11 -6.56 11.56
C TRP A 147 12.33 -6.72 10.05
N LEU A 148 12.61 -5.65 9.33
CA LEU A 148 12.96 -5.71 7.91
C LEU A 148 14.30 -6.42 7.70
N ARG A 149 15.35 -6.12 8.52
CA ARG A 149 16.64 -6.80 8.44
C ARG A 149 16.51 -8.30 8.71
N GLU A 150 15.78 -8.69 9.73
CA GLU A 150 15.53 -10.11 10.07
C GLU A 150 14.93 -10.88 8.88
N ARG A 151 14.17 -10.20 8.03
CA ARG A 151 13.57 -10.79 6.82
C ARG A 151 14.42 -10.62 5.56
N GLY A 152 15.59 -10.02 5.65
CA GLY A 152 16.43 -9.72 4.49
C GLY A 152 15.78 -8.70 3.54
N LEU A 153 14.92 -7.80 4.06
CA LEU A 153 14.24 -6.73 3.32
C LEU A 153 14.87 -5.38 3.62
N GLY A 154 14.69 -4.43 2.69
CA GLY A 154 15.29 -3.10 2.81
C GLY A 154 16.80 -3.08 2.53
N ASP A 155 17.44 -1.98 2.93
CA ASP A 155 18.90 -1.85 2.90
C ASP A 155 19.57 -2.59 4.09
N ARG A 156 20.90 -2.51 4.21
CA ARG A 156 21.64 -3.11 5.34
C ARG A 156 21.18 -2.64 6.72
N ARG A 157 20.58 -1.46 6.80
CA ARG A 157 20.03 -0.88 8.03
C ARG A 157 18.57 -1.23 8.24
N GLY A 158 17.91 -1.85 7.23
CA GLY A 158 16.48 -2.14 7.23
C GLY A 158 15.59 -0.89 7.12
N LEU A 159 16.16 0.26 6.75
CA LEU A 159 15.40 1.50 6.70
C LEU A 159 14.46 1.52 5.48
N PRO A 160 13.16 1.83 5.67
CA PRO A 160 12.28 2.15 4.55
C PRO A 160 12.83 3.34 3.75
N PHE A 161 12.90 3.20 2.42
CA PHE A 161 13.39 4.28 1.58
C PHE A 161 12.40 5.43 1.43
N ALA A 162 11.11 5.15 1.57
CA ALA A 162 10.03 6.11 1.46
C ALA A 162 8.93 5.80 2.49
N VAL A 163 8.01 6.74 2.65
CA VAL A 163 6.82 6.56 3.47
C VAL A 163 5.58 6.97 2.70
N ALA A 164 4.51 6.20 2.86
CA ALA A 164 3.20 6.50 2.29
C ALA A 164 2.11 6.32 3.36
N GLY A 165 0.98 7.02 3.19
CA GLY A 165 -0.14 6.83 4.10
C GLY A 165 -1.41 7.51 3.62
N THR A 166 -2.54 7.03 4.15
CA THR A 166 -3.87 7.54 3.82
C THR A 166 -4.52 8.16 5.04
N SER A 167 -5.15 9.33 4.91
CA SER A 167 -5.89 9.99 5.99
C SER A 167 -5.01 10.29 7.21
N MET A 168 -5.30 9.71 8.38
CA MET A 168 -4.43 9.73 9.56
C MET A 168 -3.02 9.22 9.22
N GLY A 169 -2.89 8.21 8.34
CA GLY A 169 -1.61 7.72 7.86
C GLY A 169 -0.87 8.72 6.99
N GLY A 170 -1.58 9.56 6.23
CA GLY A 170 -0.98 10.67 5.46
C GLY A 170 -0.38 11.76 6.37
N PHE A 171 -1.08 12.09 7.46
CA PHE A 171 -0.53 12.92 8.53
C PHE A 171 0.73 12.27 9.14
N GLY A 172 0.62 10.98 9.51
CA GLY A 172 1.73 10.21 10.08
C GLY A 172 2.93 10.08 9.15
N ALA A 173 2.72 10.00 7.84
CA ALA A 173 3.79 9.91 6.85
C ALA A 173 4.67 11.18 6.85
N LEU A 174 4.05 12.34 6.90
CA LEU A 174 4.76 13.63 7.00
C LEU A 174 5.49 13.76 8.35
N LEU A 175 4.85 13.36 9.45
CA LEU A 175 5.47 13.36 10.78
C LEU A 175 6.67 12.39 10.86
N TYR A 176 6.52 11.16 10.33
CA TYR A 176 7.61 10.19 10.26
C TYR A 176 8.80 10.72 9.44
N ALA A 177 8.54 11.31 8.27
CA ALA A 177 9.59 11.87 7.43
C ALA A 177 10.36 12.98 8.17
N ARG A 178 9.65 13.84 8.89
CA ARG A 178 10.28 14.85 9.77
C ARG A 178 11.18 14.19 10.84
N ARG A 179 10.67 13.18 11.57
CA ARG A 179 11.45 12.46 12.60
C ARG A 179 12.68 11.77 12.03
N ARG A 180 12.58 11.23 10.80
CA ARG A 180 13.72 10.65 10.08
C ARG A 180 14.77 11.71 9.72
N SER A 181 14.34 12.92 9.30
CA SER A 181 15.23 14.04 8.98
C SER A 181 15.95 14.55 10.24
N GLU A 182 15.24 14.69 11.36
CA GLU A 182 15.82 15.06 12.67
C GLU A 182 16.93 14.09 13.10
N ARG A 183 16.82 12.82 12.69
CA ARG A 183 17.83 11.75 12.93
C ARG A 183 18.92 11.68 11.86
N ARG A 184 18.98 12.62 10.92
CA ARG A 184 19.90 12.60 9.76
C ARG A 184 19.77 11.33 8.90
N GLN A 185 18.55 10.81 8.78
CA GLN A 185 18.19 9.63 8.00
C GLN A 185 16.96 9.90 7.13
N PRO A 186 16.95 10.98 6.32
CA PRO A 186 15.75 11.36 5.58
C PRO A 186 15.25 10.23 4.69
N VAL A 187 13.93 10.16 4.49
CA VAL A 187 13.34 9.32 3.45
C VAL A 187 13.59 9.95 2.08
N ARG A 188 13.55 9.15 1.03
CA ARG A 188 13.73 9.61 -0.35
C ARG A 188 12.45 10.18 -0.96
N ALA A 189 11.28 9.81 -0.43
CA ALA A 189 9.98 10.32 -0.89
C ALA A 189 8.90 10.19 0.18
N ILE A 190 7.91 11.07 0.12
CA ILE A 190 6.71 11.07 0.96
C ILE A 190 5.49 11.03 0.05
N ALA A 191 4.55 10.12 0.30
CA ALA A 191 3.28 10.06 -0.41
C ALA A 191 2.11 10.12 0.59
N ALA A 192 1.29 11.17 0.53
CA ALA A 192 0.16 11.36 1.42
C ALA A 192 -1.15 11.44 0.64
N ILE A 193 -2.04 10.47 0.86
CA ILE A 193 -3.35 10.37 0.23
C ILE A 193 -4.38 10.89 1.22
N ALA A 194 -5.11 11.94 0.83
CA ALA A 194 -6.15 12.57 1.64
C ALA A 194 -5.71 12.81 3.10
N PRO A 195 -4.52 13.42 3.34
CA PRO A 195 -3.97 13.55 4.67
C PRO A 195 -4.92 14.29 5.60
N ALA A 196 -5.07 13.80 6.84
CA ALA A 196 -6.05 14.29 7.80
C ALA A 196 -5.66 15.66 8.38
N PHE A 197 -5.51 16.65 7.51
CA PHE A 197 -5.27 18.04 7.90
C PHE A 197 -6.56 18.67 8.43
N MET A 198 -6.58 19.01 9.70
CA MET A 198 -7.76 19.56 10.38
C MET A 198 -7.38 20.73 11.26
N SER A 199 -8.35 21.63 11.53
CA SER A 199 -8.21 22.62 12.59
C SER A 199 -8.19 21.95 13.97
N TRP A 200 -7.61 22.63 14.97
CA TRP A 200 -7.63 22.16 16.36
C TRP A 200 -9.05 21.84 16.86
N ARG A 201 -10.04 22.66 16.51
CA ARG A 201 -11.45 22.43 16.89
C ARG A 201 -11.96 21.03 16.47
N ARG A 202 -11.54 20.52 15.31
CA ARG A 202 -11.88 19.18 14.81
C ARG A 202 -10.94 18.12 15.36
N MET A 203 -9.64 18.43 15.46
CA MET A 203 -8.61 17.49 15.89
C MET A 203 -8.77 17.10 17.37
N ARG A 204 -9.11 18.02 18.25
CA ARG A 204 -9.34 17.74 19.69
C ARG A 204 -10.44 16.70 19.98
N GLN A 205 -11.35 16.49 19.02
CA GLN A 205 -12.41 15.47 19.12
C GLN A 205 -11.92 14.05 18.81
N ARG A 206 -10.66 13.89 18.45
CA ARG A 206 -10.07 12.59 18.06
C ARG A 206 -9.50 11.80 19.23
N ASP A 207 -9.43 12.41 20.42
CA ASP A 207 -8.82 11.82 21.62
C ASP A 207 -7.39 11.27 21.32
N ALA A 208 -6.62 12.08 20.62
CA ALA A 208 -5.26 11.74 20.22
C ALA A 208 -4.23 12.76 20.70
N TRP A 209 -4.65 13.81 21.42
CA TRP A 209 -3.80 14.94 21.80
C TRP A 209 -4.17 15.45 23.20
N ARG A 210 -3.15 15.67 24.02
CA ARG A 210 -3.31 16.20 25.39
C ARG A 210 -3.55 17.69 25.40
N SER A 211 -3.07 18.41 24.37
CA SER A 211 -3.22 19.86 24.27
C SER A 211 -3.10 20.38 22.83
N MET A 212 -3.57 21.61 22.61
CA MET A 212 -3.37 22.30 21.34
C MET A 212 -1.88 22.52 21.02
N ALA A 213 -1.06 22.81 22.03
CA ALA A 213 0.38 23.00 21.85
C ALA A 213 1.07 21.72 21.39
N GLU A 214 0.72 20.56 21.98
CA GLU A 214 1.21 19.26 21.55
C GLU A 214 0.85 18.98 20.09
N TRP A 215 -0.42 19.11 19.73
CA TRP A 215 -0.87 18.93 18.35
C TRP A 215 -0.14 19.88 17.39
N HIS A 216 -0.09 21.17 17.68
CA HIS A 216 0.56 22.18 16.83
C HIS A 216 2.04 21.91 16.60
N SER A 217 2.75 21.37 17.61
CA SER A 217 4.14 20.98 17.47
C SER A 217 4.37 19.85 16.47
N MET A 218 3.33 19.05 16.19
CA MET A 218 3.38 17.87 15.29
C MET A 218 2.55 18.08 14.02
N ASP A 219 1.71 19.10 13.95
CA ASP A 219 0.87 19.38 12.78
C ASP A 219 1.72 19.67 11.53
N PRO A 220 1.62 18.86 10.47
CA PRO A 220 2.39 19.08 9.25
C PRO A 220 2.09 20.43 8.58
N LEU A 221 0.88 20.98 8.74
CA LEU A 221 0.56 22.31 8.22
C LEU A 221 1.31 23.43 8.97
N ALA A 222 1.53 23.29 10.26
CA ALA A 222 2.33 24.24 11.04
C ALA A 222 3.84 24.05 10.80
N ASN A 223 4.25 22.86 10.38
CA ASN A 223 5.65 22.45 10.25
C ASN A 223 6.04 22.06 8.82
N VAL A 224 5.50 22.71 7.80
CA VAL A 224 5.76 22.42 6.37
C VAL A 224 7.25 22.41 6.04
N ALA A 225 8.02 23.32 6.64
CA ALA A 225 9.47 23.40 6.42
C ALA A 225 10.24 22.13 6.81
N ALA A 226 9.67 21.29 7.69
CA ALA A 226 10.32 20.07 8.18
C ALA A 226 10.48 18.98 7.11
N THR A 227 9.73 19.07 6.02
CA THR A 227 9.80 18.14 4.87
C THR A 227 10.40 18.78 3.63
N ARG A 228 10.93 20.01 3.74
CA ARG A 228 11.52 20.73 2.61
C ARG A 228 12.70 19.95 2.03
N GLY A 229 12.75 19.87 0.69
CA GLY A 229 13.79 19.13 -0.04
C GLY A 229 13.55 17.63 -0.12
N ILE A 230 12.46 17.11 0.49
CA ILE A 230 12.05 15.72 0.29
C ILE A 230 10.95 15.69 -0.77
N PRO A 231 11.14 14.98 -1.89
CA PRO A 231 10.09 14.77 -2.88
C PRO A 231 8.79 14.32 -2.21
N THR A 232 7.73 15.08 -2.42
CA THR A 232 6.44 14.85 -1.75
C THR A 232 5.32 14.79 -2.79
N GLY A 233 4.43 13.80 -2.68
CA GLY A 233 3.21 13.69 -3.44
C GLY A 233 1.99 13.80 -2.53
N ILE A 234 1.02 14.62 -2.93
CA ILE A 234 -0.28 14.81 -2.27
C ILE A 234 -1.38 14.47 -3.26
N TRP A 235 -2.28 13.58 -2.85
CA TRP A 235 -3.51 13.21 -3.56
C TRP A 235 -4.70 13.50 -2.66
N CYS A 236 -5.71 14.22 -3.15
CA CYS A 236 -6.91 14.49 -2.36
C CYS A 236 -8.13 14.70 -3.26
N GLY A 237 -9.27 14.11 -2.88
CA GLY A 237 -10.52 14.31 -3.60
C GLY A 237 -11.10 15.72 -3.40
N THR A 238 -11.78 16.26 -4.42
CA THR A 238 -12.43 17.59 -4.34
C THR A 238 -13.52 17.64 -3.27
N ASP A 239 -14.18 16.49 -3.00
CA ASP A 239 -15.25 16.36 -2.01
C ASP A 239 -14.77 15.73 -0.69
N ASP A 240 -13.44 15.67 -0.50
CA ASP A 240 -12.83 15.15 0.72
C ASP A 240 -12.95 16.18 1.86
N PRO A 241 -13.32 15.79 3.09
CA PRO A 241 -13.42 16.72 4.22
C PRO A 241 -12.08 17.36 4.63
N PHE A 242 -10.96 16.91 4.07
CA PHE A 242 -9.62 17.45 4.32
C PHE A 242 -9.07 18.27 3.16
N ILE A 243 -9.85 18.49 2.09
CA ILE A 243 -9.41 19.16 0.88
C ILE A 243 -8.80 20.54 1.13
N GLU A 244 -9.41 21.34 2.01
CA GLU A 244 -8.90 22.69 2.31
C GLU A 244 -7.53 22.65 2.99
N GLY A 245 -7.32 21.68 3.87
CA GLY A 245 -6.01 21.42 4.47
C GLY A 245 -4.97 20.93 3.44
N ALA A 246 -5.38 20.04 2.53
CA ALA A 246 -4.53 19.57 1.44
C ALA A 246 -4.10 20.72 0.52
N ARG A 247 -5.04 21.58 0.09
CA ARG A 247 -4.75 22.78 -0.70
C ARG A 247 -3.82 23.74 0.05
N ALA A 248 -4.04 23.94 1.35
CA ALA A 248 -3.18 24.80 2.16
C ALA A 248 -1.75 24.25 2.26
N PHE A 249 -1.59 22.92 2.40
CA PHE A 249 -0.28 22.28 2.39
C PHE A 249 0.39 22.43 1.02
N ILE A 250 -0.32 22.14 -0.06
CA ILE A 250 0.19 22.26 -1.44
C ILE A 250 0.72 23.66 -1.71
N ARG A 251 -0.04 24.71 -1.36
CA ARG A 251 0.42 26.10 -1.56
C ARG A 251 1.68 26.47 -0.77
N ARG A 252 1.92 25.82 0.37
CA ARG A 252 3.06 26.15 1.27
C ARG A 252 4.28 25.27 0.99
N ALA A 253 4.07 24.02 0.62
CA ALA A 253 5.10 23.00 0.46
C ALA A 253 5.62 22.89 -0.95
N ASP A 254 4.83 23.32 -1.95
CA ASP A 254 5.09 23.13 -3.37
C ASP A 254 5.54 21.69 -3.69
N PRO A 255 4.68 20.68 -3.41
CA PRO A 255 5.05 19.28 -3.58
C PRO A 255 5.21 18.92 -5.06
N GLU A 256 6.07 17.94 -5.36
CA GLU A 256 6.31 17.45 -6.73
C GLU A 256 5.05 16.90 -7.41
N VAL A 257 4.14 16.32 -6.62
CA VAL A 257 2.82 15.88 -7.08
C VAL A 257 1.75 16.55 -6.23
N ALA A 258 0.84 17.28 -6.88
CA ALA A 258 -0.33 17.91 -6.29
C ALA A 258 -1.57 17.48 -7.10
N ASP A 259 -2.10 16.31 -6.80
CA ASP A 259 -3.16 15.66 -7.56
C ASP A 259 -4.51 15.83 -6.85
N ILE A 260 -5.35 16.71 -7.37
CA ILE A 260 -6.66 17.07 -6.81
C ILE A 260 -7.73 16.70 -7.84
N ASP A 261 -8.35 15.55 -7.68
CA ASP A 261 -9.33 14.99 -8.59
C ASP A 261 -10.73 14.89 -7.97
N PRO A 262 -11.79 14.75 -8.77
CA PRO A 262 -13.12 14.45 -8.25
C PRO A 262 -13.13 13.19 -7.39
N GLY A 263 -13.63 13.32 -6.15
CA GLY A 263 -13.74 12.18 -5.25
C GLY A 263 -13.94 12.55 -3.79
N ARG A 264 -14.35 11.54 -3.01
CA ARG A 264 -14.64 11.63 -1.59
C ARG A 264 -13.59 10.89 -0.76
N HIS A 265 -13.62 11.05 0.55
CA HIS A 265 -12.76 10.31 1.50
C HIS A 265 -13.16 8.84 1.62
N ASN A 266 -12.94 8.04 0.56
CA ASN A 266 -13.33 6.64 0.53
C ASN A 266 -12.42 5.77 -0.36
N GLY A 267 -12.60 4.44 -0.27
CA GLY A 267 -11.81 3.48 -1.01
C GLY A 267 -11.93 3.59 -2.54
N ALA A 268 -13.06 4.10 -3.07
CA ALA A 268 -13.23 4.31 -4.52
C ALA A 268 -12.24 5.37 -5.02
N TYR A 269 -12.19 6.53 -4.38
CA TYR A 269 -11.21 7.56 -4.69
C TYR A 269 -9.77 7.08 -4.43
N PHE A 270 -9.51 6.45 -3.27
CA PHE A 270 -8.14 6.01 -2.96
C PHE A 270 -7.60 5.02 -3.99
N ARG A 271 -8.45 4.16 -4.57
CA ARG A 271 -8.06 3.25 -5.65
C ARG A 271 -7.55 4.01 -6.88
N THR A 272 -8.13 5.13 -7.24
CA THR A 272 -7.71 5.91 -8.42
C THR A 272 -6.31 6.48 -8.29
N THR A 273 -5.82 6.68 -7.05
CA THR A 273 -4.49 7.23 -6.79
C THR A 273 -3.36 6.19 -6.98
N VAL A 274 -3.68 4.88 -7.02
CA VAL A 274 -2.67 3.80 -7.02
C VAL A 274 -1.65 3.92 -8.17
N PRO A 275 -2.04 4.12 -9.43
CA PRO A 275 -1.07 4.23 -10.52
C PRO A 275 -0.11 5.42 -10.36
N GLY A 276 -0.63 6.58 -9.93
CA GLY A 276 0.15 7.78 -9.62
C GLY A 276 1.13 7.55 -8.48
N LEU A 277 0.64 6.98 -7.38
CA LEU A 277 1.41 6.61 -6.19
C LEU A 277 2.59 5.68 -6.55
N LEU A 278 2.33 4.60 -7.28
CA LEU A 278 3.36 3.63 -7.64
C LEU A 278 4.41 4.21 -8.58
N ARG A 279 4.01 5.02 -9.57
CA ARG A 279 4.95 5.73 -10.44
C ARG A 279 5.82 6.71 -9.64
N PHE A 280 5.21 7.49 -8.75
CA PHE A 280 5.93 8.44 -7.90
C PHE A 280 6.95 7.72 -7.02
N LEU A 281 6.54 6.72 -6.24
CA LEU A 281 7.44 5.96 -5.35
C LEU A 281 8.53 5.22 -6.14
N GLY A 282 8.19 4.67 -7.31
CA GLY A 282 9.11 3.95 -8.18
C GLY A 282 10.28 4.79 -8.66
N ARG A 283 10.10 6.10 -8.88
CA ARG A 283 11.20 7.02 -9.25
C ARG A 283 12.27 7.12 -8.17
N TYR A 284 11.90 6.98 -6.91
CA TYR A 284 12.78 7.10 -5.74
C TYR A 284 13.26 5.77 -5.18
N ALA A 285 12.78 4.65 -5.75
CA ALA A 285 13.21 3.33 -5.32
C ALA A 285 14.70 3.11 -5.61
N PRO A 286 15.50 2.63 -4.65
CA PRO A 286 16.93 2.39 -4.84
C PRO A 286 17.18 1.39 -5.97
N GLY A 287 18.06 1.73 -6.92
CA GLY A 287 18.53 0.82 -7.97
C GLY A 287 19.33 -0.37 -7.39
N ARG A 288 19.56 -1.42 -8.24
CA ARG A 288 20.32 -2.62 -7.81
C ARG A 288 21.71 -2.31 -7.25
N ALA A 289 22.41 -1.33 -7.82
CA ALA A 289 23.75 -0.92 -7.36
C ALA A 289 23.74 -0.28 -5.96
N GLN A 290 22.72 0.49 -5.64
CA GLN A 290 22.57 1.18 -4.34
C GLN A 290 22.09 0.28 -3.20
N ARG A 291 21.76 -0.98 -3.47
CA ARG A 291 21.32 -1.97 -2.47
C ARG A 291 22.46 -2.69 -1.77
N ARG A 292 23.70 -2.55 -2.29
CA ARG A 292 24.89 -3.23 -1.78
C ARG A 292 25.79 -2.35 -0.92
N THR A 293 25.53 -1.06 -0.87
CA THR A 293 26.22 -0.07 0.00
C THR A 293 25.40 0.24 1.24
#